data_bf2a516260f3adf604b601bd95938eb8
#
_entry.id   bf2a516260f3adf604b601bd95938eb8
#
_cell.length_a   1.000
_cell.length_b   1.000
_cell.length_c   1.000
_cell.angle_alpha   90.00
_cell.angle_beta   90.00
_cell.angle_gamma   90.00
#
_symmetry.space_group_name_H-M   'P 1'
#
loop_
_entity.id
_entity.type
_entity.pdbx_description
1 polymer ?
#
loop_
_entity_poly.entity_id
_entity_poly.type
_entity_poly.pdbx_seq_one_letter_code
_entity_poly.pdbx_strand_id
1 'polypeptide(L)'
;MKQGAVYSRIVLITMREQSTRTILEGRLVQFDFETMSAPERYKLLLATVLPRPIAWVTTRDARGAVNAAPFSFFNVFGNDPATVGIGIGSKGPVEPKDTRANIRETEHFVVNLVPFSLAQQMRVTSIAFPKGVEEPSEAGLSLAASERVSVPRIAQAPVSMECTFMQEIVLGSFGLVLGKILMVHVYDEAVIDAGRQYLDANKLDLIGRMEGAWYTTTRDRFEMPPITLSEWSEARSERLLASGSK
;
A
#
# COMPACT_ATOMS: atom_id res chain seq x y z
N MET A 1 3.96 -8.62 37.68
CA MET A 1 2.64 -8.85 37.10
C MET A 1 1.61 -7.81 37.58
N LYS A 2 1.84 -6.49 37.43
CA LYS A 2 0.87 -5.44 37.79
C LYS A 2 0.87 -4.23 36.83
N GLN A 3 1.59 -4.29 35.70
CA GLN A 3 1.60 -3.19 34.70
C GLN A 3 0.55 -3.30 33.59
N GLY A 4 0.00 -4.48 33.33
CA GLY A 4 -1.00 -4.68 32.27
C GLY A 4 -2.39 -4.09 32.54
N ALA A 5 -2.79 -4.00 33.81
CA ALA A 5 -4.13 -3.52 34.17
C ALA A 5 -4.29 -1.99 34.11
N VAL A 6 -3.18 -1.22 34.14
CA VAL A 6 -3.22 0.25 34.12
C VAL A 6 -3.39 0.76 32.69
N TYR A 7 -2.77 0.11 31.70
CA TYR A 7 -2.88 0.51 30.29
C TYR A 7 -4.29 0.31 29.72
N SER A 8 -4.95 -0.80 30.09
CA SER A 8 -6.33 -1.07 29.66
C SER A 8 -7.33 0.00 30.13
N ARG A 9 -7.09 0.55 31.33
CA ARG A 9 -7.95 1.61 31.91
C ARG A 9 -7.74 2.99 31.27
N ILE A 10 -6.50 3.30 30.88
CA ILE A 10 -6.16 4.60 30.26
C ILE A 10 -6.73 4.68 28.84
N VAL A 11 -6.66 3.63 28.03
CA VAL A 11 -7.23 3.59 26.67
C VAL A 11 -8.77 3.75 26.70
N LEU A 12 -9.45 3.14 27.69
CA LEU A 12 -10.89 3.27 27.86
C LEU A 12 -11.31 4.68 28.31
N ILE A 13 -10.50 5.39 29.11
CA ILE A 13 -10.78 6.75 29.59
C ILE A 13 -10.58 7.75 28.45
N THR A 14 -9.53 7.61 27.64
CA THR A 14 -9.26 8.51 26.50
C THR A 14 -10.33 8.40 25.41
N MET A 15 -10.83 7.19 25.15
CA MET A 15 -11.98 7.00 24.25
C MET A 15 -13.28 7.59 24.81
N ARG A 16 -13.44 7.67 26.13
CA ARG A 16 -14.63 8.26 26.77
C ARG A 16 -14.69 9.78 26.61
N GLU A 17 -13.55 10.46 26.62
CA GLU A 17 -13.49 11.92 26.42
C GLU A 17 -13.61 12.33 24.95
N GLN A 18 -13.17 11.51 24.03
CA GLN A 18 -13.36 11.76 22.59
C GLN A 18 -14.75 11.40 22.08
N SER A 19 -15.45 10.46 22.73
CA SER A 19 -16.82 10.05 22.34
C SER A 19 -17.91 11.03 22.77
N THR A 20 -17.62 11.98 23.65
CA THR A 20 -18.57 13.04 24.08
C THR A 20 -18.41 14.36 23.34
N ARG A 21 -17.45 14.47 22.39
CA ARG A 21 -17.59 15.51 21.39
C ARG A 21 -18.81 15.17 20.55
N THR A 22 -19.90 15.87 20.81
CA THR A 22 -21.09 16.01 19.99
C THR A 22 -20.78 15.58 18.57
N ILE A 23 -21.41 14.51 18.07
CA ILE A 23 -21.58 14.33 16.65
C ILE A 23 -22.28 15.60 16.22
N LEU A 24 -21.49 16.62 15.84
CA LEU A 24 -22.02 17.74 15.11
C LEU A 24 -22.77 17.08 13.96
N GLU A 25 -24.04 17.33 13.82
CA GLU A 25 -24.80 17.08 12.62
C GLU A 25 -24.11 17.91 11.52
N GLY A 26 -22.90 17.47 11.13
CA GLY A 26 -22.13 18.04 10.07
C GLY A 26 -22.95 17.84 8.80
N ARG A 27 -23.32 18.92 8.13
CA ARG A 27 -23.90 18.84 6.80
C ARG A 27 -22.99 17.96 5.96
N LEU A 28 -23.48 16.77 5.59
CA LEU A 28 -22.78 15.89 4.63
C LEU A 28 -22.84 16.56 3.26
N VAL A 29 -21.70 16.67 2.62
CA VAL A 29 -21.61 17.02 1.20
C VAL A 29 -21.64 15.73 0.43
N GLN A 30 -22.59 15.61 -0.49
CA GLN A 30 -22.76 14.45 -1.36
C GLN A 30 -22.14 14.72 -2.72
N PHE A 31 -21.41 13.73 -3.23
CA PHE A 31 -20.79 13.77 -4.56
C PHE A 31 -21.38 12.63 -5.40
N ASP A 32 -22.18 12.98 -6.39
CA ASP A 32 -22.77 12.00 -7.30
C ASP A 32 -21.78 11.62 -8.41
N PHE A 33 -21.23 10.42 -8.32
CA PHE A 33 -20.21 9.91 -9.24
C PHE A 33 -20.75 9.71 -10.67
N GLU A 34 -22.06 9.56 -10.85
CA GLU A 34 -22.66 9.44 -12.19
C GLU A 34 -22.65 10.77 -12.96
N THR A 35 -22.70 11.90 -12.25
CA THR A 35 -22.68 13.23 -12.85
C THR A 35 -21.29 13.86 -12.92
N MET A 36 -20.33 13.35 -12.16
CA MET A 36 -18.96 13.86 -12.12
C MET A 36 -18.15 13.40 -13.35
N SER A 37 -17.23 14.25 -13.79
CA SER A 37 -16.22 13.87 -14.79
C SER A 37 -15.19 12.89 -14.23
N ALA A 38 -14.50 12.13 -15.10
CA ALA A 38 -13.47 11.19 -14.66
C ALA A 38 -12.30 11.84 -13.87
N PRO A 39 -11.80 13.04 -14.23
CA PRO A 39 -10.80 13.74 -13.41
C PRO A 39 -11.31 14.13 -12.02
N GLU A 40 -12.57 14.55 -11.88
CA GLU A 40 -13.16 14.91 -10.58
C GLU A 40 -13.30 13.68 -9.68
N ARG A 41 -13.85 12.58 -10.23
CA ARG A 41 -13.91 11.29 -9.53
C ARG A 41 -12.52 10.84 -9.07
N TYR A 42 -11.52 10.92 -9.95
CA TYR A 42 -10.14 10.55 -9.62
C TYR A 42 -9.59 11.38 -8.47
N LYS A 43 -9.77 12.72 -8.50
CA LYS A 43 -9.33 13.63 -7.44
C LYS A 43 -9.97 13.29 -6.10
N LEU A 44 -11.28 13.01 -6.08
CA LEU A 44 -12.01 12.68 -4.86
C LEU A 44 -11.57 11.32 -4.30
N LEU A 45 -11.38 10.31 -5.13
CA LEU A 45 -10.86 9.01 -4.72
C LEU A 45 -9.47 9.12 -4.10
N LEU A 46 -8.59 9.93 -4.68
CA LEU A 46 -7.26 10.18 -4.12
C LEU A 46 -7.28 10.89 -2.76
N ALA A 47 -8.32 11.69 -2.48
CA ALA A 47 -8.48 12.42 -1.24
C ALA A 47 -9.19 11.62 -0.14
N THR A 48 -9.91 10.56 -0.48
CA THR A 48 -10.74 9.81 0.48
C THR A 48 -10.17 8.44 0.85
N VAL A 49 -9.46 7.79 -0.06
CA VAL A 49 -8.84 6.47 0.21
C VAL A 49 -7.39 6.67 0.65
N LEU A 50 -7.16 6.71 1.95
CA LEU A 50 -5.89 7.09 2.57
C LEU A 50 -5.56 6.23 3.80
N PRO A 51 -4.28 5.98 4.09
CA PRO A 51 -3.15 6.06 3.17
C PRO A 51 -3.19 4.92 2.16
N ARG A 52 -2.63 5.13 0.96
CA ARG A 52 -2.49 4.05 -0.03
C ARG A 52 -1.07 3.49 0.00
N PRO A 53 -0.89 2.17 0.06
CA PRO A 53 0.42 1.57 -0.13
C PRO A 53 0.94 1.84 -1.55
N ILE A 54 2.26 1.81 -1.73
CA ILE A 54 2.91 2.10 -3.00
C ILE A 54 3.58 0.83 -3.51
N ALA A 55 3.13 0.34 -4.69
CA ALA A 55 3.87 -0.63 -5.47
C ALA A 55 4.90 0.11 -6.34
N TRP A 56 6.18 0.01 -6.02
CA TRP A 56 7.25 0.47 -6.88
C TRP A 56 7.63 -0.69 -7.81
N VAL A 57 7.04 -0.67 -8.99
CA VAL A 57 7.06 -1.82 -9.90
C VAL A 57 8.25 -1.73 -10.83
N THR A 58 9.11 -2.76 -10.82
CA THR A 58 10.09 -2.97 -11.87
C THR A 58 9.54 -3.96 -12.89
N THR A 59 9.81 -3.68 -14.16
CA THR A 59 9.48 -4.53 -15.31
C THR A 59 10.64 -4.51 -16.29
N ARG A 60 10.62 -5.42 -17.27
CA ARG A 60 11.60 -5.46 -18.36
C ARG A 60 10.86 -5.51 -19.69
N ASP A 61 11.32 -4.77 -20.69
CA ASP A 61 10.82 -4.91 -22.05
C ASP A 61 11.46 -6.11 -22.76
N ALA A 62 10.97 -6.47 -23.94
CA ALA A 62 11.50 -7.60 -24.73
C ALA A 62 12.99 -7.43 -25.13
N ARG A 63 13.52 -6.21 -25.10
CA ARG A 63 14.94 -5.91 -25.40
C ARG A 63 15.82 -6.02 -24.16
N GLY A 64 15.22 -6.18 -22.98
CA GLY A 64 15.90 -6.30 -21.70
C GLY A 64 16.03 -4.99 -20.92
N ALA A 65 15.56 -3.85 -21.46
CA ALA A 65 15.58 -2.58 -20.75
C ALA A 65 14.65 -2.59 -19.53
N VAL A 66 15.12 -2.08 -18.40
CA VAL A 66 14.41 -2.10 -17.13
C VAL A 66 13.67 -0.80 -16.91
N ASN A 67 12.37 -0.91 -16.65
CA ASN A 67 11.52 0.21 -16.26
C ASN A 67 11.17 0.12 -14.77
N ALA A 68 11.12 1.25 -14.07
CA ALA A 68 10.63 1.36 -12.71
C ALA A 68 9.61 2.49 -12.58
N ALA A 69 8.44 2.21 -12.01
CA ALA A 69 7.40 3.21 -11.81
C ALA A 69 6.57 2.93 -10.54
N PRO A 70 6.17 3.98 -9.78
CA PRO A 70 5.34 3.84 -8.59
C PRO A 70 3.85 3.90 -8.92
N PHE A 71 3.07 3.03 -8.27
CA PHE A 71 1.62 2.96 -8.35
C PHE A 71 1.01 2.86 -6.96
N SER A 72 -0.03 3.66 -6.69
CA SER A 72 -0.71 3.66 -5.38
C SER A 72 -2.16 3.14 -5.41
N PHE A 73 -2.65 2.70 -6.55
CA PHE A 73 -3.83 1.84 -6.61
C PHE A 73 -3.36 0.40 -6.51
N PHE A 74 -2.92 0.01 -5.30
CA PHE A 74 -2.23 -1.25 -5.02
C PHE A 74 -2.69 -1.83 -3.69
N ASN A 75 -2.85 -3.17 -3.67
CA ASN A 75 -3.00 -3.93 -2.43
C ASN A 75 -2.72 -5.43 -2.65
N VAL A 76 -2.75 -6.21 -1.53
CA VAL A 76 -2.82 -7.68 -1.54
C VAL A 76 -4.28 -8.11 -1.53
N PHE A 77 -4.63 -9.17 -2.27
CA PHE A 77 -6.01 -9.61 -2.47
C PHE A 77 -6.25 -11.08 -2.14
N GLY A 78 -5.23 -11.83 -1.80
CA GLY A 78 -5.37 -13.24 -1.42
C GLY A 78 -4.05 -13.82 -0.94
N ASN A 79 -4.16 -14.95 -0.23
CA ASN A 79 -3.04 -15.72 0.29
C ASN A 79 -2.93 -17.12 -0.36
N ASP A 80 -3.99 -17.59 -1.02
CA ASP A 80 -3.99 -18.85 -1.76
C ASP A 80 -4.82 -18.73 -3.07
N PRO A 81 -4.18 -18.42 -4.19
CA PRO A 81 -2.78 -18.03 -4.34
C PRO A 81 -2.49 -16.65 -3.75
N ALA A 82 -1.25 -16.45 -3.27
CA ALA A 82 -0.80 -15.14 -2.80
C ALA A 82 -0.84 -14.13 -3.96
N THR A 83 -1.73 -13.14 -3.86
CA THR A 83 -2.09 -12.28 -4.99
C THR A 83 -1.94 -10.80 -4.66
N VAL A 84 -1.31 -10.07 -5.55
CA VAL A 84 -1.31 -8.59 -5.57
C VAL A 84 -2.17 -8.07 -6.70
N GLY A 85 -2.75 -6.88 -6.50
CA GLY A 85 -3.48 -6.15 -7.54
C GLY A 85 -2.95 -4.72 -7.67
N ILE A 86 -2.73 -4.30 -8.91
CA ILE A 86 -2.17 -2.98 -9.22
C ILE A 86 -3.03 -2.31 -10.30
N GLY A 87 -3.65 -1.19 -9.96
CA GLY A 87 -4.35 -0.34 -10.93
C GLY A 87 -3.35 0.52 -11.70
N ILE A 88 -3.13 0.22 -12.97
CA ILE A 88 -2.20 0.92 -13.84
C ILE A 88 -2.97 1.69 -14.90
N GLY A 89 -2.85 3.02 -14.90
CA GLY A 89 -3.47 3.88 -15.91
C GLY A 89 -2.80 3.81 -17.28
N SER A 90 -3.34 4.57 -18.23
CA SER A 90 -2.79 4.72 -19.58
C SER A 90 -2.08 6.07 -19.74
N LYS A 91 -1.19 6.19 -20.73
CA LYS A 91 -0.54 7.46 -21.15
C LYS A 91 -1.50 8.39 -21.89
N GLY A 92 -2.58 7.84 -22.44
CA GLY A 92 -3.62 8.51 -23.20
C GLY A 92 -4.83 7.59 -23.37
N PRO A 93 -5.76 7.88 -24.29
CA PRO A 93 -6.99 7.10 -24.43
C PRO A 93 -6.78 5.61 -24.73
N VAL A 94 -5.68 5.27 -25.41
CA VAL A 94 -5.45 3.91 -25.94
C VAL A 94 -4.09 3.34 -25.57
N GLU A 95 -3.08 4.19 -25.27
CA GLU A 95 -1.70 3.75 -25.03
C GLU A 95 -1.48 3.34 -23.57
N PRO A 96 -1.15 2.08 -23.27
CA PRO A 96 -0.82 1.66 -21.93
C PRO A 96 0.51 2.30 -21.48
N LYS A 97 0.69 2.48 -20.16
CA LYS A 97 2.00 2.79 -19.60
C LYS A 97 2.97 1.63 -19.85
N ASP A 98 4.29 1.95 -19.94
CA ASP A 98 5.34 0.97 -20.22
C ASP A 98 5.29 -0.22 -19.26
N THR A 99 5.12 0.02 -17.97
CA THR A 99 4.93 -1.05 -16.96
C THR A 99 3.83 -2.04 -17.35
N ARG A 100 2.68 -1.54 -17.80
CA ARG A 100 1.54 -2.39 -18.20
C ARG A 100 1.82 -3.15 -19.50
N ALA A 101 2.47 -2.50 -20.46
CA ALA A 101 2.88 -3.12 -21.71
C ALA A 101 3.91 -4.23 -21.47
N ASN A 102 4.94 -3.96 -20.67
CA ASN A 102 5.99 -4.90 -20.32
C ASN A 102 5.43 -6.13 -19.57
N ILE A 103 4.51 -5.94 -18.61
CA ILE A 103 3.88 -7.06 -17.88
C ILE A 103 3.10 -7.96 -18.84
N ARG A 104 2.37 -7.40 -19.81
CA ARG A 104 1.65 -8.20 -20.81
C ARG A 104 2.59 -8.99 -21.73
N GLU A 105 3.76 -8.43 -22.03
CA GLU A 105 4.71 -9.01 -22.95
C GLU A 105 5.58 -10.07 -22.28
N THR A 106 6.06 -9.81 -21.06
CA THR A 106 7.04 -10.67 -20.37
C THR A 106 6.45 -11.54 -19.27
N GLU A 107 5.22 -11.28 -18.86
CA GLU A 107 4.48 -11.95 -17.79
C GLU A 107 5.14 -11.91 -16.41
N HIS A 108 6.21 -11.12 -16.26
CA HIS A 108 6.97 -10.99 -15.03
C HIS A 108 7.07 -9.52 -14.58
N PHE A 109 7.03 -9.33 -13.26
CA PHE A 109 7.29 -8.03 -12.64
C PHE A 109 7.72 -8.21 -11.17
N VAL A 110 8.32 -7.17 -10.60
CA VAL A 110 8.62 -7.14 -9.17
C VAL A 110 7.96 -5.93 -8.53
N VAL A 111 7.30 -6.13 -7.40
CA VAL A 111 6.80 -5.06 -6.55
C VAL A 111 7.82 -4.81 -5.46
N ASN A 112 8.42 -3.63 -5.45
CA ASN A 112 9.30 -3.18 -4.39
C ASN A 112 8.53 -2.23 -3.46
N LEU A 113 8.67 -2.35 -2.14
CA LEU A 113 8.07 -1.41 -1.20
C LEU A 113 9.03 -0.25 -0.94
N VAL A 114 8.49 0.94 -0.78
CA VAL A 114 9.27 2.18 -0.75
C VAL A 114 9.55 2.59 0.69
N PRO A 115 10.82 2.57 1.15
CA PRO A 115 11.18 3.14 2.45
C PRO A 115 11.25 4.67 2.36
N PHE A 116 11.15 5.36 3.48
CA PHE A 116 11.26 6.83 3.53
C PHE A 116 12.59 7.34 2.94
N SER A 117 13.67 6.61 3.15
CA SER A 117 15.01 6.97 2.64
C SER A 117 15.11 7.02 1.11
N LEU A 118 14.23 6.31 0.38
CA LEU A 118 14.20 6.26 -1.08
C LEU A 118 13.05 7.05 -1.71
N ALA A 119 12.33 7.86 -0.93
CA ALA A 119 11.18 8.63 -1.43
C ALA A 119 11.53 9.55 -2.60
N GLN A 120 12.73 10.16 -2.61
CA GLN A 120 13.17 11.03 -3.69
C GLN A 120 13.50 10.24 -4.96
N GLN A 121 14.18 9.10 -4.83
CA GLN A 121 14.49 8.21 -5.96
C GLN A 121 13.20 7.68 -6.60
N MET A 122 12.25 7.23 -5.77
CA MET A 122 10.93 6.83 -6.26
C MET A 122 10.23 7.97 -7.02
N ARG A 123 10.34 9.21 -6.55
CA ARG A 123 9.77 10.38 -7.23
C ARG A 123 10.41 10.59 -8.59
N VAL A 124 11.72 10.41 -8.73
CA VAL A 124 12.42 10.49 -10.03
C VAL A 124 11.85 9.46 -11.00
N THR A 125 11.63 8.20 -10.57
CA THR A 125 11.06 7.17 -11.44
C THR A 125 9.58 7.40 -11.80
N SER A 126 8.93 8.44 -11.28
CA SER A 126 7.58 8.86 -11.71
C SER A 126 7.57 9.84 -12.87
N ILE A 127 8.74 10.32 -13.31
CA ILE A 127 8.88 11.22 -14.44
C ILE A 127 8.55 10.45 -15.73
N ALA A 128 7.82 11.12 -16.64
CA ALA A 128 7.54 10.54 -17.95
C ALA A 128 8.78 10.73 -18.86
N PHE A 129 9.75 9.86 -18.68
CA PHE A 129 10.94 9.86 -19.52
C PHE A 129 10.61 9.40 -20.97
N PRO A 130 11.43 9.80 -21.95
CA PRO A 130 11.35 9.25 -23.30
C PRO A 130 11.55 7.72 -23.29
N LYS A 131 10.95 7.05 -24.28
CA LYS A 131 11.08 5.60 -24.43
C LYS A 131 12.57 5.20 -24.59
N GLY A 132 13.00 4.22 -23.81
CA GLY A 132 14.37 3.71 -23.83
C GLY A 132 15.29 4.32 -22.77
N VAL A 133 14.79 5.26 -21.96
CA VAL A 133 15.47 5.70 -20.73
C VAL A 133 15.11 4.74 -19.62
N GLU A 134 16.11 4.25 -18.89
CA GLU A 134 15.92 3.37 -17.74
C GLU A 134 15.81 4.20 -16.46
N GLU A 135 14.60 4.33 -15.92
CA GLU A 135 14.32 5.14 -14.73
C GLU A 135 15.18 4.73 -13.50
N PRO A 136 15.50 3.43 -13.26
CA PRO A 136 16.40 3.09 -12.17
C PRO A 136 17.75 3.76 -12.25
N SER A 137 18.33 3.86 -13.45
CA SER A 137 19.62 4.51 -13.68
C SER A 137 19.54 6.02 -13.40
N GLU A 138 18.51 6.69 -13.91
CA GLU A 138 18.27 8.13 -13.70
C GLU A 138 18.05 8.47 -12.22
N ALA A 139 17.45 7.54 -11.48
CA ALA A 139 17.20 7.68 -10.04
C ALA A 139 18.42 7.28 -9.16
N GLY A 140 19.54 6.83 -9.76
CA GLY A 140 20.69 6.33 -9.01
C GLY A 140 20.42 5.07 -8.20
N LEU A 141 19.54 4.19 -8.69
CA LEU A 141 19.16 2.94 -8.05
C LEU A 141 20.04 1.79 -8.53
N SER A 142 20.43 0.93 -7.60
CA SER A 142 21.06 -0.34 -7.93
C SER A 142 20.01 -1.43 -8.10
N LEU A 143 20.23 -2.31 -9.07
CA LEU A 143 19.37 -3.45 -9.32
C LEU A 143 20.05 -4.74 -8.81
N ALA A 144 19.26 -5.65 -8.27
CA ALA A 144 19.67 -6.96 -7.86
C ALA A 144 18.88 -8.03 -8.62
N ALA A 145 19.52 -9.16 -8.93
CA ALA A 145 18.86 -10.26 -9.60
C ALA A 145 17.69 -10.80 -8.76
N SER A 146 16.66 -11.25 -9.43
CA SER A 146 15.55 -12.02 -8.88
C SER A 146 15.86 -13.53 -8.97
N GLU A 147 15.16 -14.33 -8.17
CA GLU A 147 15.36 -15.79 -8.08
C GLU A 147 14.35 -16.57 -8.94
N ARG A 148 13.16 -16.02 -9.13
CA ARG A 148 12.03 -16.71 -9.77
C ARG A 148 11.58 -16.07 -11.07
N VAL A 149 11.94 -14.81 -11.30
CA VAL A 149 11.53 -14.04 -12.49
C VAL A 149 12.73 -13.38 -13.15
N SER A 150 12.61 -13.05 -14.44
CA SER A 150 13.70 -12.42 -15.21
C SER A 150 13.86 -10.92 -14.92
N VAL A 151 12.91 -10.30 -14.23
CA VAL A 151 12.89 -8.87 -13.91
C VAL A 151 13.70 -8.63 -12.62
N PRO A 152 14.65 -7.67 -12.61
CA PRO A 152 15.41 -7.38 -11.40
C PRO A 152 14.57 -6.62 -10.37
N ARG A 153 14.95 -6.76 -9.11
CA ARG A 153 14.42 -5.98 -7.98
C ARG A 153 15.31 -4.76 -7.71
N ILE A 154 14.77 -3.76 -7.04
CA ILE A 154 15.55 -2.62 -6.54
C ILE A 154 16.34 -3.10 -5.31
N ALA A 155 17.67 -3.08 -5.39
CA ALA A 155 18.53 -3.64 -4.35
C ALA A 155 18.38 -2.93 -2.98
N GLN A 156 18.05 -1.65 -2.99
CA GLN A 156 17.87 -0.84 -1.78
C GLN A 156 16.44 -0.87 -1.21
N ALA A 157 15.51 -1.62 -1.82
CA ALA A 157 14.15 -1.74 -1.29
C ALA A 157 14.10 -2.76 -0.14
N PRO A 158 13.48 -2.43 1.02
CA PRO A 158 13.49 -3.32 2.18
C PRO A 158 12.62 -4.56 1.98
N VAL A 159 11.68 -4.52 1.05
CA VAL A 159 10.85 -5.67 0.64
C VAL A 159 10.69 -5.64 -0.87
N SER A 160 10.89 -6.80 -1.51
CA SER A 160 10.61 -7.01 -2.92
C SER A 160 9.81 -8.30 -3.11
N MET A 161 8.77 -8.25 -3.92
CA MET A 161 7.87 -9.37 -4.24
C MET A 161 8.01 -9.71 -5.72
N GLU A 162 8.58 -10.86 -6.04
CA GLU A 162 8.66 -11.38 -7.40
C GLU A 162 7.31 -11.94 -7.81
N CYS A 163 6.78 -11.46 -8.91
CA CYS A 163 5.43 -11.77 -9.35
C CYS A 163 5.39 -12.29 -10.79
N THR A 164 4.50 -13.26 -11.04
CA THR A 164 4.06 -13.62 -12.37
C THR A 164 2.66 -13.08 -12.63
N PHE A 165 2.43 -12.64 -13.88
CA PHE A 165 1.13 -12.14 -14.33
C PHE A 165 0.08 -13.25 -14.27
N MET A 166 -1.11 -12.94 -13.77
CA MET A 166 -2.25 -13.85 -13.75
C MET A 166 -3.33 -13.41 -14.72
N GLN A 167 -3.76 -12.15 -14.59
CA GLN A 167 -4.89 -11.60 -15.34
C GLN A 167 -4.85 -10.08 -15.31
N GLU A 168 -5.45 -9.49 -16.33
CA GLU A 168 -5.78 -8.07 -16.35
C GLU A 168 -7.27 -7.87 -16.55
N ILE A 169 -7.85 -6.99 -15.73
CA ILE A 169 -9.22 -6.52 -15.88
C ILE A 169 -9.17 -5.08 -16.39
N VAL A 170 -9.68 -4.85 -17.59
CA VAL A 170 -9.70 -3.51 -18.20
C VAL A 170 -10.87 -2.70 -17.64
N LEU A 171 -10.57 -1.56 -17.02
CA LEU A 171 -11.51 -0.65 -16.39
C LEU A 171 -11.38 0.75 -17.01
N GLY A 172 -11.97 0.94 -18.18
CA GLY A 172 -11.81 2.17 -18.94
C GLY A 172 -10.35 2.41 -19.34
N SER A 173 -9.75 3.53 -18.91
CA SER A 173 -8.34 3.85 -19.16
C SER A 173 -7.37 3.15 -18.18
N PHE A 174 -7.88 2.44 -17.16
CA PHE A 174 -7.08 1.66 -16.23
C PHE A 174 -7.08 0.18 -16.58
N GLY A 175 -5.98 -0.51 -16.24
CA GLY A 175 -5.94 -1.95 -16.14
C GLY A 175 -5.67 -2.34 -14.70
N LEU A 176 -6.53 -3.16 -14.10
CA LEU A 176 -6.23 -3.84 -12.86
C LEU A 176 -5.42 -5.10 -13.19
N VAL A 177 -4.13 -5.04 -12.97
CA VAL A 177 -3.21 -6.17 -13.15
C VAL A 177 -3.19 -6.99 -11.88
N LEU A 178 -3.51 -8.28 -11.99
CA LEU A 178 -3.38 -9.27 -10.92
C LEU A 178 -2.10 -10.09 -11.14
N GLY A 179 -1.30 -10.24 -10.09
CA GLY A 179 -0.09 -11.02 -10.12
C GLY A 179 0.01 -11.98 -8.94
N LYS A 180 0.48 -13.19 -9.20
CA LYS A 180 0.81 -14.19 -8.17
C LYS A 180 2.20 -13.90 -7.64
N ILE A 181 2.34 -13.77 -6.34
CA ILE A 181 3.64 -13.66 -5.66
C ILE A 181 4.30 -15.05 -5.66
N LEU A 182 5.53 -15.11 -6.15
CA LEU A 182 6.34 -16.32 -6.22
C LEU A 182 7.45 -16.36 -5.15
N MET A 183 7.99 -15.19 -4.80
CA MET A 183 9.08 -15.01 -3.84
C MET A 183 8.98 -13.66 -3.19
N VAL A 184 9.32 -13.59 -1.90
CA VAL A 184 9.43 -12.32 -1.17
C VAL A 184 10.83 -12.22 -0.59
N HIS A 185 11.51 -11.12 -0.88
CA HIS A 185 12.78 -10.72 -0.27
C HIS A 185 12.51 -9.69 0.79
N VAL A 186 13.12 -9.84 1.94
CA VAL A 186 13.04 -8.89 3.07
C VAL A 186 14.45 -8.66 3.59
N TYR A 187 14.76 -7.42 3.97
CA TYR A 187 16.01 -7.14 4.67
C TYR A 187 16.11 -7.98 5.94
N ASP A 188 17.25 -8.62 6.15
CA ASP A 188 17.52 -9.49 7.30
C ASP A 188 17.39 -8.73 8.63
N GLU A 189 17.81 -7.46 8.69
CA GLU A 189 17.65 -6.60 9.86
C GLU A 189 16.20 -6.34 10.27
N ALA A 190 15.24 -6.52 9.35
CA ALA A 190 13.82 -6.42 9.63
C ALA A 190 13.20 -7.76 10.08
N VAL A 191 13.92 -8.87 9.98
CA VAL A 191 13.44 -10.19 10.36
C VAL A 191 13.68 -10.43 11.85
N ILE A 192 12.59 -10.55 12.63
CA ILE A 192 12.65 -10.92 14.05
C ILE A 192 12.79 -12.43 14.22
N ASP A 193 11.98 -13.19 13.48
CA ASP A 193 11.96 -14.66 13.51
C ASP A 193 11.56 -15.17 12.13
N ALA A 194 12.51 -15.72 11.39
CA ALA A 194 12.28 -16.23 10.04
C ALA A 194 11.39 -17.49 10.03
N GLY A 195 11.48 -18.33 11.04
CA GLY A 195 10.68 -19.56 11.12
C GLY A 195 9.19 -19.28 11.37
N ARG A 196 8.87 -18.18 12.02
CA ARG A 196 7.52 -17.74 12.33
C ARG A 196 7.05 -16.58 11.45
N GLN A 197 7.85 -16.14 10.49
CA GLN A 197 7.61 -15.01 9.58
C GLN A 197 7.29 -13.69 10.32
N TYR A 198 7.93 -13.44 11.46
CA TYR A 198 7.76 -12.20 12.21
C TYR A 198 8.77 -11.14 11.76
N LEU A 199 8.24 -9.96 11.43
CA LEU A 199 9.02 -8.82 10.95
C LEU A 199 8.83 -7.61 11.87
N ASP A 200 9.88 -6.80 12.01
CA ASP A 200 9.81 -5.47 12.60
C ASP A 200 9.43 -4.43 11.54
N ALA A 201 8.17 -4.04 11.52
CA ALA A 201 7.67 -3.05 10.58
C ALA A 201 8.35 -1.67 10.71
N ASN A 202 8.97 -1.33 11.86
CA ASN A 202 9.72 -0.08 12.00
C ASN A 202 11.00 -0.10 11.17
N LYS A 203 11.62 -1.26 11.01
CA LYS A 203 12.82 -1.44 10.19
C LYS A 203 12.55 -1.33 8.70
N LEU A 204 11.33 -1.58 8.28
CA LEU A 204 10.92 -1.39 6.88
C LEU A 204 10.75 0.09 6.53
N ASP A 205 10.39 0.94 7.50
CA ASP A 205 10.26 2.40 7.42
C ASP A 205 9.50 2.88 6.15
N LEU A 206 8.39 2.22 5.85
CA LEU A 206 7.65 2.42 4.61
C LEU A 206 6.90 3.75 4.56
N ILE A 207 6.64 4.22 3.35
CA ILE A 207 5.79 5.38 3.09
C ILE A 207 4.49 4.97 2.38
N GLY A 208 3.43 5.76 2.64
CA GLY A 208 2.14 5.66 1.96
C GLY A 208 1.81 6.94 1.19
N ARG A 209 1.08 6.81 0.10
CA ARG A 209 0.59 7.93 -0.70
C ARG A 209 -0.65 8.53 -0.06
N MET A 210 -0.66 9.85 0.06
CA MET A 210 -1.81 10.66 0.48
C MET A 210 -2.42 11.41 -0.73
N GLU A 211 -3.22 12.41 -0.47
CA GLU A 211 -3.77 13.30 -1.51
C GLU A 211 -2.73 14.26 -2.07
N GLY A 212 -2.98 14.79 -3.26
CA GLY A 212 -2.14 15.81 -3.89
C GLY A 212 -0.66 15.40 -3.94
N ALA A 213 0.23 16.17 -3.31
CA ALA A 213 1.66 15.91 -3.23
C ALA A 213 2.11 15.28 -1.89
N TRP A 214 1.18 14.93 -1.00
CA TRP A 214 1.48 14.45 0.33
C TRP A 214 1.76 12.95 0.38
N TYR A 215 2.60 12.58 1.35
CA TYR A 215 2.93 11.22 1.75
C TYR A 215 2.90 11.11 3.26
N THR A 216 2.71 9.92 3.78
CA THR A 216 2.83 9.60 5.21
C THR A 216 3.88 8.53 5.42
N THR A 217 4.38 8.41 6.65
CA THR A 217 5.25 7.31 7.07
C THR A 217 4.46 6.31 7.92
N THR A 218 4.99 5.09 8.09
CA THR A 218 4.44 4.09 9.00
C THR A 218 4.97 4.23 10.44
N ARG A 219 5.64 5.35 10.76
CA ARG A 219 6.26 5.60 12.08
C ARG A 219 5.23 5.97 13.15
N ASP A 220 4.18 6.73 12.78
CA ASP A 220 3.07 7.09 13.66
C ASP A 220 1.99 6.03 13.59
N ARG A 221 1.92 5.20 14.64
CA ARG A 221 1.00 4.07 14.73
C ARG A 221 0.53 3.88 16.17
N PHE A 222 -0.66 3.32 16.34
CA PHE A 222 -1.22 2.96 17.62
C PHE A 222 -1.61 1.47 17.63
N GLU A 223 -1.65 0.88 18.80
CA GLU A 223 -2.02 -0.52 18.98
C GLU A 223 -3.52 -0.64 19.27
N MET A 224 -4.18 -1.54 18.57
CA MET A 224 -5.57 -1.97 18.83
C MET A 224 -5.62 -3.49 18.93
N PRO A 225 -5.41 -4.05 20.14
CA PRO A 225 -5.51 -5.49 20.33
C PRO A 225 -6.94 -5.97 20.09
N PRO A 226 -7.11 -7.18 19.54
CA PRO A 226 -8.43 -7.78 19.37
C PRO A 226 -9.13 -7.93 20.74
N ILE A 227 -10.43 -7.70 20.77
CA ILE A 227 -11.27 -7.93 21.95
C ILE A 227 -12.07 -9.22 21.76
N THR A 228 -12.19 -10.01 22.83
CA THR A 228 -13.03 -11.21 22.85
C THR A 228 -14.49 -10.85 23.09
N LEU A 229 -15.39 -11.79 22.79
CA LEU A 229 -16.82 -11.63 23.10
C LEU A 229 -17.06 -11.48 24.62
N SER A 230 -16.27 -12.15 25.46
CA SER A 230 -16.36 -12.03 26.92
C SER A 230 -16.05 -10.61 27.37
N GLU A 231 -14.87 -10.08 26.97
CA GLU A 231 -14.46 -8.71 27.29
C GLU A 231 -15.45 -7.65 26.81
N TRP A 232 -16.01 -7.86 25.59
CA TRP A 232 -17.06 -6.98 25.08
C TRP A 232 -18.34 -7.03 25.92
N SER A 233 -18.79 -8.22 26.35
CA SER A 233 -20.01 -8.42 27.13
C SER A 233 -19.88 -7.80 28.52
N GLU A 234 -18.72 -7.94 29.16
CA GLU A 234 -18.40 -7.34 30.46
C GLU A 234 -18.43 -5.81 30.36
N ALA A 235 -17.71 -5.23 29.38
CA ALA A 235 -17.70 -3.78 29.16
C ALA A 235 -19.08 -3.21 28.82
N ARG A 236 -19.92 -3.96 28.10
CA ARG A 236 -21.30 -3.56 27.79
C ARG A 236 -22.16 -3.54 29.04
N SER A 237 -22.06 -4.55 29.91
CA SER A 237 -22.83 -4.65 31.16
C SER A 237 -22.49 -3.50 32.11
N GLU A 238 -21.19 -3.16 32.25
CA GLU A 238 -20.74 -2.02 33.04
C GLU A 238 -21.31 -0.69 32.53
N ARG A 239 -21.37 -0.50 31.20
CA ARG A 239 -21.95 0.72 30.59
C ARG A 239 -23.45 0.85 30.86
N LEU A 240 -24.19 -0.27 30.77
CA LEU A 240 -25.64 -0.28 31.05
C LEU A 240 -25.93 0.04 32.52
N LEU A 241 -25.15 -0.51 33.45
CA LEU A 241 -25.27 -0.19 34.88
C LEU A 241 -24.95 1.28 35.19
N ALA A 242 -23.92 1.84 34.54
CA ALA A 242 -23.54 3.25 34.69
C ALA A 242 -24.57 4.23 34.09
N SER A 243 -25.33 3.81 33.05
CA SER A 243 -26.36 4.64 32.42
C SER A 243 -27.74 4.55 33.07
N GLY A 244 -28.00 3.47 33.82
CA GLY A 244 -29.29 3.23 34.54
C GLY A 244 -29.35 3.87 35.94
N SER A 245 -28.30 4.53 36.40
CA SER A 245 -28.21 5.18 37.73
C SER A 245 -28.47 6.69 37.71
N LYS A 246 -29.20 7.20 36.71
CA LYS A 246 -29.62 8.60 36.62
C LYS A 246 -31.14 8.73 36.67
#